data_12305f75515aede7767f3410cd64b16f
#
_entry.id   12305f75515aede7767f3410cd64b16f
#
_cell.length_a   1.000
_cell.length_b   1.000
_cell.length_c   1.000
_cell.angle_alpha   90.00
_cell.angle_beta   90.00
_cell.angle_gamma   90.00
#
_symmetry.space_group_name_H-M   'P 1'
#
loop_
_entity.id
_entity.type
_entity.pdbx_description
1 polymer ?
#
loop_
_entity_poly.entity_id
_entity_poly.type
_entity_poly.pdbx_seq_one_letter_code
_entity_poly.pdbx_strand_id
1 'polypeptide(L)'
;MKDHQAVYPVATMCRLLRVSVSGFYAWRERPPSKRSQQDAVILGHLREFHARSDGTYGAPRLLGDLRDIDCRVARKRVARVMKLGGLVGVSRRRGVRTTRRGPDEVPAPDLVQRKFTASAPDQLWVADITYVPTWAGFLYLAVVLDAFSRRVVGWSMATHLKTELVLAALNMAIAQRRPESVIHHSDQGSQYTALAFGSRCEQMGVRPSRGTVGDAYDNAMAESFFATLECERLDRRTYRTQAEARLDLFRYIEGWYNPHRRHSALGQQSPMNYERLMSKAA
;
A
#
# COMPACT_ATOMS: atom_id res chain seq x y z
N MET A 1 -5.59 44.40 -0.68
CA MET A 1 -6.14 45.47 -1.57
C MET A 1 -7.33 44.93 -2.39
N LYS A 2 -7.21 43.83 -3.16
CA LYS A 2 -8.32 43.32 -4.00
C LYS A 2 -9.61 43.13 -3.19
N ASP A 3 -9.53 42.55 -2.01
CA ASP A 3 -10.67 42.20 -1.15
C ASP A 3 -11.27 43.40 -0.41
N HIS A 4 -10.60 44.52 -0.45
CA HIS A 4 -10.99 45.78 0.28
C HIS A 4 -11.33 46.93 -0.63
N GLN A 5 -11.35 46.76 -1.97
CA GLN A 5 -11.61 47.90 -2.90
C GLN A 5 -13.08 48.40 -2.87
N ALA A 6 -13.99 47.58 -2.32
CA ALA A 6 -15.37 48.04 -2.11
C ALA A 6 -15.51 49.00 -0.92
N VAL A 7 -14.54 49.03 0.00
CA VAL A 7 -14.56 49.83 1.23
C VAL A 7 -13.60 50.99 1.15
N TYR A 8 -12.43 50.82 0.54
CA TYR A 8 -11.39 51.85 0.48
C TYR A 8 -10.95 52.15 -0.95
N PRO A 9 -10.77 53.45 -1.32
CA PRO A 9 -10.24 53.81 -2.64
C PRO A 9 -8.87 53.19 -2.91
N VAL A 10 -8.72 52.61 -4.11
CA VAL A 10 -7.46 51.96 -4.53
C VAL A 10 -6.26 52.89 -4.43
N ALA A 11 -6.42 54.17 -4.79
CA ALA A 11 -5.36 55.17 -4.69
C ALA A 11 -4.85 55.37 -3.26
N THR A 12 -5.76 55.41 -2.28
CA THR A 12 -5.42 55.52 -0.85
C THR A 12 -4.66 54.30 -0.35
N MET A 13 -5.13 53.10 -0.71
CA MET A 13 -4.45 51.87 -0.36
C MET A 13 -3.06 51.76 -1.00
N CYS A 14 -2.93 52.15 -2.28
CA CYS A 14 -1.64 52.19 -2.97
C CYS A 14 -0.64 53.11 -2.31
N ARG A 15 -1.09 54.34 -1.92
CA ARG A 15 -0.27 55.34 -1.21
C ARG A 15 0.25 54.77 0.14
N LEU A 16 -0.63 54.17 0.93
CA LEU A 16 -0.28 53.60 2.24
C LEU A 16 0.70 52.42 2.11
N LEU A 17 0.51 51.57 1.12
CA LEU A 17 1.35 50.39 0.87
C LEU A 17 2.58 50.69 0.00
N ARG A 18 2.79 51.97 -0.38
CA ARG A 18 3.89 52.45 -1.22
C ARG A 18 4.06 51.67 -2.54
N VAL A 19 2.94 51.39 -3.21
CA VAL A 19 2.90 50.77 -4.54
C VAL A 19 2.24 51.71 -5.53
N SER A 20 2.61 51.64 -6.82
CA SER A 20 1.97 52.49 -7.84
C SER A 20 0.56 51.99 -8.16
N VAL A 21 -0.35 52.91 -8.43
CA VAL A 21 -1.73 52.60 -8.85
C VAL A 21 -1.73 51.82 -10.17
N SER A 22 -0.91 52.24 -11.13
CA SER A 22 -0.72 51.54 -12.41
C SER A 22 -0.16 50.12 -12.21
N GLY A 23 0.81 49.94 -11.30
CA GLY A 23 1.35 48.66 -10.94
C GLY A 23 0.31 47.70 -10.34
N PHE A 24 -0.59 48.24 -9.51
CA PHE A 24 -1.71 47.45 -8.96
C PHE A 24 -2.65 46.95 -10.06
N TYR A 25 -3.06 47.82 -10.98
CA TYR A 25 -3.95 47.42 -12.08
C TYR A 25 -3.25 46.46 -13.05
N ALA A 26 -2.01 46.74 -13.43
CA ALA A 26 -1.21 45.80 -14.26
C ALA A 26 -1.03 44.44 -13.60
N TRP A 27 -0.84 44.39 -12.25
CA TRP A 27 -0.82 43.10 -11.51
C TRP A 27 -2.17 42.41 -11.53
N ARG A 28 -3.26 43.17 -11.35
CA ARG A 28 -4.64 42.64 -11.32
C ARG A 28 -5.06 42.01 -12.66
N GLU A 29 -4.66 42.64 -13.76
CA GLU A 29 -5.02 42.25 -15.12
C GLU A 29 -4.02 41.27 -15.74
N ARG A 30 -2.88 41.04 -15.07
CA ARG A 30 -1.85 40.14 -15.57
C ARG A 30 -2.39 38.74 -15.69
N PRO A 31 -2.27 38.10 -16.88
CA PRO A 31 -2.63 36.66 -17.02
C PRO A 31 -1.74 35.78 -16.13
N PRO A 32 -2.23 34.59 -15.74
CA PRO A 32 -1.46 33.64 -14.96
C PRO A 32 -0.11 33.37 -15.61
N SER A 33 0.97 33.34 -14.82
CA SER A 33 2.31 33.02 -15.32
C SER A 33 2.35 31.62 -15.98
N LYS A 34 3.28 31.41 -16.90
CA LYS A 34 3.48 30.08 -17.52
C LYS A 34 3.61 28.98 -16.47
N ARG A 35 4.29 29.26 -15.35
CA ARG A 35 4.42 28.34 -14.23
C ARG A 35 3.07 28.03 -13.56
N SER A 36 2.22 29.05 -13.37
CA SER A 36 0.88 28.87 -12.78
C SER A 36 -0.04 28.06 -13.70
N GLN A 37 0.05 28.29 -15.01
CA GLN A 37 -0.70 27.50 -16.01
C GLN A 37 -0.27 26.04 -16.00
N GLN A 38 1.04 25.78 -15.97
CA GLN A 38 1.57 24.41 -15.82
C GLN A 38 1.19 23.75 -14.49
N ASP A 39 1.17 24.52 -13.37
CA ASP A 39 0.74 23.99 -12.09
C ASP A 39 -0.75 23.60 -12.11
N ALA A 40 -1.59 24.33 -12.85
CA ALA A 40 -3.00 23.97 -13.03
C ALA A 40 -3.17 22.64 -13.79
N VAL A 41 -2.38 22.40 -14.84
CA VAL A 41 -2.36 21.12 -15.58
C VAL A 41 -1.91 19.99 -14.66
N ILE A 42 -0.78 20.19 -13.95
CA ILE A 42 -0.27 19.21 -12.98
C ILE A 42 -1.34 18.89 -11.91
N LEU A 43 -2.04 19.92 -11.39
CA LEU A 43 -3.09 19.71 -10.40
C LEU A 43 -4.25 18.88 -10.95
N GLY A 44 -4.60 19.03 -12.21
CA GLY A 44 -5.59 18.19 -12.89
C GLY A 44 -5.20 16.70 -12.81
N HIS A 45 -3.99 16.36 -13.26
CA HIS A 45 -3.46 14.99 -13.17
C HIS A 45 -3.36 14.47 -11.73
N LEU A 46 -2.90 15.33 -10.80
CA LEU A 46 -2.80 14.93 -9.39
C LEU A 46 -4.17 14.61 -8.78
N ARG A 47 -5.22 15.32 -9.13
CA ARG A 47 -6.60 15.03 -8.68
C ARG A 47 -7.09 13.71 -9.21
N GLU A 48 -6.86 13.42 -10.48
CA GLU A 48 -7.22 12.14 -11.11
C GLU A 48 -6.51 10.97 -10.44
N PHE A 49 -5.18 11.02 -10.30
CA PHE A 49 -4.38 9.95 -9.69
C PHE A 49 -4.66 9.78 -8.21
N HIS A 50 -4.90 10.88 -7.49
CA HIS A 50 -5.29 10.85 -6.08
C HIS A 50 -6.66 10.20 -5.90
N ALA A 51 -7.63 10.50 -6.75
CA ALA A 51 -8.94 9.86 -6.75
C ALA A 51 -8.84 8.36 -7.08
N ARG A 52 -8.05 7.99 -8.11
CA ARG A 52 -7.81 6.58 -8.46
C ARG A 52 -7.20 5.77 -7.31
N SER A 53 -6.36 6.40 -6.49
CA SER A 53 -5.80 5.78 -5.28
C SER A 53 -6.74 5.85 -4.06
N ASP A 54 -8.00 6.19 -4.23
CA ASP A 54 -8.96 6.41 -3.14
C ASP A 54 -8.46 7.44 -2.10
N GLY A 55 -7.76 8.49 -2.55
CA GLY A 55 -7.21 9.53 -1.69
C GLY A 55 -6.02 9.10 -0.83
N THR A 56 -5.39 7.97 -1.12
CA THR A 56 -4.31 7.43 -0.27
C THR A 56 -2.92 7.91 -0.66
N TYR A 57 -2.70 8.28 -1.94
CA TYR A 57 -1.38 8.63 -2.42
C TYR A 57 -0.92 10.01 -1.98
N GLY A 58 0.27 10.06 -1.39
CA GLY A 58 1.04 11.28 -1.17
C GLY A 58 2.01 11.59 -2.32
N ALA A 59 2.73 12.71 -2.21
CA ALA A 59 3.64 13.21 -3.23
C ALA A 59 4.64 12.19 -3.82
N PRO A 60 5.21 11.23 -3.07
CA PRO A 60 6.14 10.26 -3.66
C PRO A 60 5.50 9.33 -4.71
N ARG A 61 4.29 8.82 -4.42
CA ARG A 61 3.57 7.91 -5.33
C ARG A 61 2.95 8.67 -6.50
N LEU A 62 2.36 9.83 -6.26
CA LEU A 62 1.83 10.70 -7.31
C LEU A 62 2.91 11.21 -8.28
N LEU A 63 4.15 11.41 -7.79
CA LEU A 63 5.30 11.68 -8.66
C LEU A 63 5.60 10.49 -9.59
N GLY A 64 5.42 9.27 -9.10
CA GLY A 64 5.53 8.06 -9.93
C GLY A 64 4.49 8.05 -11.06
N ASP A 65 3.22 8.36 -10.73
CA ASP A 65 2.15 8.44 -11.73
C ASP A 65 2.39 9.53 -12.78
N LEU A 66 2.89 10.71 -12.36
CA LEU A 66 3.26 11.77 -13.28
C LEU A 66 4.41 11.36 -14.23
N ARG A 67 5.37 10.59 -13.75
CA ARG A 67 6.48 10.07 -14.58
C ARG A 67 6.00 9.09 -15.64
N ASP A 68 5.01 8.27 -15.33
CA ASP A 68 4.44 7.32 -16.29
C ASP A 68 3.74 8.00 -17.48
N ILE A 69 3.36 9.28 -17.33
CA ILE A 69 2.82 10.12 -18.41
C ILE A 69 3.85 11.16 -18.91
N ASP A 70 5.15 10.90 -18.74
CA ASP A 70 6.26 11.80 -19.10
C ASP A 70 6.21 13.22 -18.51
N CYS A 71 5.42 13.44 -17.47
CA CYS A 71 5.38 14.71 -16.76
C CYS A 71 6.54 14.79 -15.75
N ARG A 72 7.69 15.34 -16.20
CA ARG A 72 8.93 15.45 -15.42
C ARG A 72 8.92 16.67 -14.50
N VAL A 73 8.62 16.45 -13.24
CA VAL A 73 8.57 17.48 -12.20
C VAL A 73 9.32 17.08 -10.94
N ALA A 74 9.82 18.06 -10.19
CA ALA A 74 10.47 17.78 -8.91
C ALA A 74 9.44 17.45 -7.82
N ARG A 75 9.80 16.53 -6.89
CA ARG A 75 8.95 16.13 -5.76
C ARG A 75 8.45 17.33 -4.93
N LYS A 76 9.31 18.35 -4.71
CA LYS A 76 8.92 19.57 -3.98
C LYS A 76 7.80 20.35 -4.69
N ARG A 77 7.81 20.37 -6.04
CA ARG A 77 6.73 21.00 -6.84
C ARG A 77 5.43 20.23 -6.70
N VAL A 78 5.47 18.88 -6.79
CA VAL A 78 4.30 18.03 -6.56
C VAL A 78 3.68 18.29 -5.19
N ALA A 79 4.49 18.25 -4.12
CA ALA A 79 4.01 18.49 -2.75
C ALA A 79 3.37 19.91 -2.60
N ARG A 80 3.95 20.93 -3.23
CA ARG A 80 3.40 22.28 -3.24
C ARG A 80 2.06 22.36 -3.97
N VAL A 81 1.96 21.74 -5.16
CA VAL A 81 0.74 21.74 -5.96
C VAL A 81 -0.37 20.93 -5.27
N MET A 82 -0.03 19.78 -4.63
CA MET A 82 -0.97 19.04 -3.78
C MET A 82 -1.53 19.92 -2.67
N LYS A 83 -0.66 20.66 -1.96
CA LYS A 83 -1.09 21.58 -0.88
C LYS A 83 -2.05 22.66 -1.41
N LEU A 84 -1.75 23.24 -2.58
CA LEU A 84 -2.63 24.23 -3.22
C LEU A 84 -3.99 23.64 -3.61
N GLY A 85 -4.02 22.36 -4.00
CA GLY A 85 -5.25 21.65 -4.37
C GLY A 85 -5.98 20.98 -3.20
N GLY A 86 -5.50 21.12 -1.96
CA GLY A 86 -6.08 20.48 -0.78
C GLY A 86 -5.92 18.93 -0.77
N LEU A 87 -4.99 18.38 -1.57
CA LEU A 87 -4.77 16.94 -1.66
C LEU A 87 -3.84 16.46 -0.54
N VAL A 88 -4.31 15.51 0.25
CA VAL A 88 -3.57 14.95 1.40
C VAL A 88 -3.55 13.42 1.28
N GLY A 89 -2.38 12.83 1.20
CA GLY A 89 -2.24 11.37 1.23
C GLY A 89 -2.29 10.82 2.66
N VAL A 90 -2.60 9.53 2.79
CA VAL A 90 -2.60 8.86 4.09
C VAL A 90 -1.18 8.53 4.54
N SER A 91 -0.95 8.59 5.84
CA SER A 91 0.31 8.23 6.48
C SER A 91 0.04 7.18 7.56
N ARG A 92 0.92 6.18 7.65
CA ARG A 92 0.85 5.22 8.75
C ARG A 92 0.95 5.99 10.08
N ARG A 93 -0.03 5.80 10.98
CA ARG A 93 0.09 6.28 12.35
C ARG A 93 1.21 5.49 13.01
N ARG A 94 2.06 6.15 13.81
CA ARG A 94 2.98 5.46 14.70
C ARG A 94 2.16 4.88 15.85
N GLY A 95 1.78 3.60 15.75
CA GLY A 95 1.06 2.88 16.79
C GLY A 95 2.00 2.37 17.89
N VAL A 96 1.46 2.12 19.08
CA VAL A 96 2.15 1.48 20.19
C VAL A 96 2.30 -0.01 19.89
N ARG A 97 3.48 -0.59 20.09
CA ARG A 97 3.73 -2.04 20.00
C ARG A 97 2.95 -2.79 21.09
N THR A 98 2.11 -3.76 20.69
CA THR A 98 1.25 -4.53 21.61
C THR A 98 1.52 -6.04 21.64
N THR A 99 2.69 -6.53 21.26
CA THR A 99 2.97 -7.98 21.26
C THR A 99 3.59 -8.42 22.60
N ARG A 100 2.92 -9.34 23.34
CA ARG A 100 3.42 -10.08 24.50
C ARG A 100 3.62 -11.55 24.15
N ARG A 101 4.74 -12.13 24.61
CA ARG A 101 5.14 -13.53 24.42
C ARG A 101 4.33 -14.51 25.27
N GLY A 102 4.04 -15.72 24.73
CA GLY A 102 3.67 -16.93 25.48
C GLY A 102 4.82 -17.97 25.42
N PRO A 103 4.93 -18.89 26.39
CA PRO A 103 6.03 -19.86 26.45
C PRO A 103 5.77 -21.16 25.71
N ASP A 104 6.86 -21.70 25.12
CA ASP A 104 7.19 -23.10 24.78
C ASP A 104 6.40 -23.85 23.71
N GLU A 105 7.00 -23.94 22.50
CA GLU A 105 6.84 -25.07 21.56
C GLU A 105 8.13 -25.25 20.73
N VAL A 106 8.45 -26.51 20.34
CA VAL A 106 9.66 -26.90 19.59
C VAL A 106 9.58 -26.40 18.15
N PRO A 107 10.52 -25.60 17.64
CA PRO A 107 10.39 -24.94 16.33
C PRO A 107 10.87 -25.81 15.17
N ALA A 108 10.18 -25.71 14.01
CA ALA A 108 10.74 -26.11 12.73
C ALA A 108 11.92 -25.18 12.36
N PRO A 109 12.91 -25.67 11.54
CA PRO A 109 14.09 -24.89 11.22
C PRO A 109 13.72 -23.59 10.47
N ASP A 110 14.34 -22.48 10.89
CA ASP A 110 14.29 -21.22 10.15
C ASP A 110 15.21 -21.33 8.93
N LEU A 111 14.61 -21.50 7.74
CA LEU A 111 15.33 -21.59 6.46
C LEU A 111 15.66 -20.19 5.89
N VAL A 112 15.07 -19.14 6.42
CA VAL A 112 15.17 -17.78 5.88
C VAL A 112 16.31 -16.99 6.53
N GLN A 113 16.65 -17.30 7.79
CA GLN A 113 17.75 -16.67 8.55
C GLN A 113 17.75 -15.13 8.40
N ARG A 114 16.57 -14.50 8.52
CA ARG A 114 16.37 -13.03 8.37
C ARG A 114 16.67 -12.47 6.97
N LYS A 115 16.93 -13.31 5.96
CA LYS A 115 17.14 -12.88 4.58
C LYS A 115 15.84 -12.94 3.78
N PHE A 116 14.93 -12.02 4.03
CA PHE A 116 13.65 -11.89 3.30
C PHE A 116 13.80 -11.26 1.91
N THR A 117 14.89 -11.57 1.21
CA THR A 117 15.16 -11.12 -0.15
C THR A 117 15.17 -12.32 -1.09
N ALA A 118 14.34 -12.27 -2.11
CA ALA A 118 14.34 -13.23 -3.21
C ALA A 118 14.91 -12.56 -4.47
N SER A 119 15.63 -13.28 -5.28
CA SER A 119 16.21 -12.79 -6.54
C SER A 119 15.27 -12.99 -7.73
N ALA A 120 14.28 -13.86 -7.58
CA ALA A 120 13.24 -14.16 -8.58
C ALA A 120 11.89 -14.43 -7.90
N PRO A 121 10.78 -14.36 -8.65
CA PRO A 121 9.47 -14.76 -8.14
C PRO A 121 9.46 -16.20 -7.66
N ASP A 122 8.58 -16.51 -6.72
CA ASP A 122 8.26 -17.86 -6.25
C ASP A 122 9.43 -18.62 -5.59
N GLN A 123 10.48 -17.90 -5.12
CA GLN A 123 11.55 -18.48 -4.30
C GLN A 123 11.18 -18.49 -2.81
N LEU A 124 10.52 -17.44 -2.36
CA LEU A 124 10.12 -17.25 -0.97
C LEU A 124 8.74 -16.61 -0.92
N TRP A 125 7.82 -17.28 -0.28
CA TRP A 125 6.52 -16.75 0.11
C TRP A 125 6.46 -16.46 1.60
N VAL A 126 5.88 -15.35 1.98
CA VAL A 126 5.66 -14.95 3.38
C VAL A 126 4.16 -14.93 3.64
N ALA A 127 3.72 -15.63 4.68
CA ALA A 127 2.30 -15.76 5.01
C ALA A 127 2.00 -15.32 6.43
N ASP A 128 0.78 -14.79 6.61
CA ASP A 128 0.30 -14.36 7.91
C ASP A 128 -1.23 -14.17 7.88
N ILE A 129 -1.82 -14.00 9.06
CA ILE A 129 -3.25 -13.82 9.26
C ILE A 129 -3.52 -12.50 9.97
N THR A 130 -4.52 -11.77 9.52
CA THR A 130 -5.08 -10.62 10.26
C THR A 130 -6.58 -10.76 10.43
N TYR A 131 -7.16 -9.95 11.31
CA TYR A 131 -8.59 -9.88 11.49
C TYR A 131 -9.14 -8.53 11.00
N VAL A 132 -10.34 -8.57 10.46
CA VAL A 132 -11.08 -7.41 9.95
C VAL A 132 -12.34 -7.26 10.79
N PRO A 133 -12.48 -6.20 11.56
CA PRO A 133 -13.68 -5.99 12.37
C PRO A 133 -14.87 -5.63 11.48
N THR A 134 -16.02 -6.28 11.75
CA THR A 134 -17.33 -5.91 11.19
C THR A 134 -18.37 -5.86 12.31
N TRP A 135 -19.50 -5.24 12.08
CA TRP A 135 -20.59 -5.26 13.07
C TRP A 135 -21.16 -6.66 13.30
N ALA A 136 -21.02 -7.55 12.31
CA ALA A 136 -21.47 -8.95 12.41
C ALA A 136 -20.38 -9.89 12.98
N GLY A 137 -19.31 -9.36 13.57
CA GLY A 137 -18.18 -10.11 14.12
C GLY A 137 -16.93 -10.03 13.24
N PHE A 138 -15.87 -10.73 13.64
CA PHE A 138 -14.60 -10.72 12.92
C PHE A 138 -14.64 -11.53 11.63
N LEU A 139 -13.99 -11.01 10.61
CA LEU A 139 -13.56 -11.73 9.43
C LEU A 139 -12.05 -11.90 9.47
N TYR A 140 -11.55 -13.11 9.32
CA TYR A 140 -10.12 -13.39 9.29
C TYR A 140 -9.63 -13.43 7.85
N LEU A 141 -8.51 -12.80 7.57
CA LEU A 141 -7.86 -12.77 6.26
C LEU A 141 -6.48 -13.42 6.39
N ALA A 142 -6.26 -14.56 5.73
CA ALA A 142 -4.95 -15.13 5.51
C ALA A 142 -4.41 -14.66 4.16
N VAL A 143 -3.13 -14.31 4.10
CA VAL A 143 -2.43 -13.89 2.88
C VAL A 143 -1.14 -14.65 2.68
N VAL A 144 -0.77 -14.83 1.41
CA VAL A 144 0.53 -15.34 0.97
C VAL A 144 1.13 -14.29 0.03
N LEU A 145 2.28 -13.75 0.41
CA LEU A 145 3.00 -12.69 -0.30
C LEU A 145 4.26 -13.26 -0.94
N ASP A 146 4.48 -12.99 -2.21
CA ASP A 146 5.77 -13.24 -2.85
C ASP A 146 6.81 -12.21 -2.38
N ALA A 147 7.95 -12.68 -1.87
CA ALA A 147 8.97 -11.83 -1.27
C ALA A 147 9.71 -10.98 -2.29
N PHE A 148 9.83 -11.43 -3.54
CA PHE A 148 10.46 -10.70 -4.63
C PHE A 148 9.64 -9.50 -5.07
N SER A 149 8.36 -9.73 -5.35
CA SER A 149 7.47 -8.74 -5.96
C SER A 149 6.54 -8.04 -4.97
N ARG A 150 6.41 -8.53 -3.74
CA ARG A 150 5.39 -8.12 -2.76
C ARG A 150 3.96 -8.35 -3.24
N ARG A 151 3.78 -9.19 -4.25
CA ARG A 151 2.48 -9.56 -4.78
C ARG A 151 1.77 -10.48 -3.80
N VAL A 152 0.50 -10.22 -3.53
CA VAL A 152 -0.37 -11.18 -2.86
C VAL A 152 -0.69 -12.27 -3.89
N VAL A 153 -0.09 -13.44 -3.73
CA VAL A 153 -0.23 -14.58 -4.65
C VAL A 153 -1.28 -15.58 -4.20
N GLY A 154 -1.69 -15.51 -2.93
CA GLY A 154 -2.79 -16.28 -2.40
C GLY A 154 -3.42 -15.58 -1.22
N TRP A 155 -4.71 -15.73 -1.05
CA TRP A 155 -5.45 -15.20 0.09
C TRP A 155 -6.75 -15.97 0.30
N SER A 156 -7.23 -15.94 1.52
CA SER A 156 -8.52 -16.53 1.89
C SER A 156 -9.14 -15.77 3.05
N MET A 157 -10.46 -15.85 3.17
CA MET A 157 -11.20 -15.20 4.24
C MET A 157 -12.21 -16.17 4.87
N ALA A 158 -12.23 -16.22 6.20
CA ALA A 158 -13.19 -17.04 6.96
C ALA A 158 -13.68 -16.30 8.21
N THR A 159 -14.73 -16.82 8.81
CA THR A 159 -15.26 -16.37 10.11
C THR A 159 -14.61 -17.05 11.30
N HIS A 160 -13.59 -17.88 11.04
CA HIS A 160 -12.88 -18.69 12.04
C HIS A 160 -11.39 -18.76 11.72
N LEU A 161 -10.58 -19.04 12.73
CA LEU A 161 -9.12 -19.21 12.64
C LEU A 161 -8.70 -20.70 12.58
N LYS A 162 -9.37 -21.50 11.76
CA LYS A 162 -9.01 -22.90 11.57
C LYS A 162 -7.95 -23.04 10.48
N THR A 163 -7.29 -24.21 10.43
CA THR A 163 -6.25 -24.55 9.44
C THR A 163 -6.74 -24.45 7.99
N GLU A 164 -8.03 -24.69 7.74
CA GLU A 164 -8.65 -24.55 6.43
C GLU A 164 -8.47 -23.15 5.82
N LEU A 165 -8.42 -22.10 6.66
CA LEU A 165 -8.20 -20.75 6.21
C LEU A 165 -6.83 -20.59 5.54
N VAL A 166 -5.76 -21.06 6.17
CA VAL A 166 -4.40 -20.95 5.63
C VAL A 166 -4.16 -21.93 4.48
N LEU A 167 -4.80 -23.11 4.52
CA LEU A 167 -4.78 -24.07 3.42
C LEU A 167 -5.43 -23.51 2.16
N ALA A 168 -6.55 -22.81 2.28
CA ALA A 168 -7.21 -22.19 1.14
C ALA A 168 -6.34 -21.08 0.51
N ALA A 169 -5.67 -20.25 1.32
CA ALA A 169 -4.74 -19.24 0.83
C ALA A 169 -3.51 -19.88 0.14
N LEU A 170 -2.93 -20.92 0.72
CA LEU A 170 -1.82 -21.68 0.13
C LEU A 170 -2.24 -22.33 -1.19
N ASN A 171 -3.39 -23.02 -1.24
CA ASN A 171 -3.89 -23.65 -2.46
C ASN A 171 -4.13 -22.65 -3.59
N MET A 172 -4.65 -21.45 -3.27
CA MET A 172 -4.78 -20.37 -4.24
C MET A 172 -3.41 -19.94 -4.79
N ALA A 173 -2.42 -19.75 -3.92
CA ALA A 173 -1.07 -19.38 -4.34
C ALA A 173 -0.45 -20.44 -5.25
N ILE A 174 -0.54 -21.73 -4.88
CA ILE A 174 -0.05 -22.85 -5.68
C ILE A 174 -0.75 -22.93 -7.05
N ALA A 175 -2.08 -22.78 -7.08
CA ALA A 175 -2.85 -22.84 -8.33
C ALA A 175 -2.50 -21.71 -9.30
N GLN A 176 -2.27 -20.49 -8.77
CA GLN A 176 -1.91 -19.33 -9.57
C GLN A 176 -0.46 -19.35 -10.05
N ARG A 177 0.47 -19.80 -9.21
CA ARG A 177 1.92 -19.66 -9.46
C ARG A 177 2.58 -20.91 -9.98
N ARG A 178 2.09 -22.11 -9.58
CA ARG A 178 2.63 -23.43 -9.95
C ARG A 178 4.15 -23.50 -9.73
N PRO A 179 4.66 -23.17 -8.53
CA PRO A 179 6.09 -23.15 -8.28
C PRO A 179 6.67 -24.58 -8.37
N GLU A 180 7.89 -24.70 -8.87
CA GLU A 180 8.63 -25.98 -8.84
C GLU A 180 9.14 -26.26 -7.42
N SER A 181 9.62 -25.23 -6.72
CA SER A 181 10.05 -25.28 -5.33
C SER A 181 9.99 -23.89 -4.73
N VAL A 182 9.26 -23.73 -3.65
CA VAL A 182 9.12 -22.47 -2.95
C VAL A 182 9.27 -22.66 -1.44
N ILE A 183 9.93 -21.72 -0.76
CA ILE A 183 9.93 -21.67 0.70
C ILE A 183 8.68 -20.89 1.13
N HIS A 184 7.84 -21.50 1.96
CA HIS A 184 6.68 -20.84 2.58
C HIS A 184 7.03 -20.53 4.03
N HIS A 185 7.27 -19.25 4.31
CA HIS A 185 7.62 -18.77 5.64
C HIS A 185 6.39 -18.16 6.34
N SER A 186 6.14 -18.58 7.57
CA SER A 186 5.08 -18.06 8.43
C SER A 186 5.55 -17.93 9.88
N ASP A 187 4.74 -17.29 10.71
CA ASP A 187 4.89 -17.38 12.15
C ASP A 187 4.62 -18.81 12.67
N GLN A 188 4.75 -18.99 13.99
CA GLN A 188 4.49 -20.29 14.65
C GLN A 188 3.00 -20.46 15.02
N GLY A 189 2.07 -19.80 14.35
CA GLY A 189 0.65 -19.98 14.61
C GLY A 189 0.20 -21.44 14.49
N SER A 190 -0.72 -21.87 15.37
CA SER A 190 -1.23 -23.25 15.41
C SER A 190 -1.80 -23.73 14.07
N GLN A 191 -2.25 -22.81 13.23
CA GLN A 191 -2.78 -23.10 11.89
C GLN A 191 -1.69 -23.61 10.94
N TYR A 192 -0.46 -23.10 11.06
CA TYR A 192 0.70 -23.47 10.23
C TYR A 192 1.45 -24.67 10.79
N THR A 193 1.23 -25.02 12.08
CA THR A 193 1.83 -26.19 12.70
C THR A 193 1.00 -27.46 12.52
N ALA A 194 -0.24 -27.34 12.04
CA ALA A 194 -1.13 -28.46 11.84
C ALA A 194 -0.59 -29.48 10.83
N LEU A 195 -0.75 -30.78 11.12
CA LEU A 195 -0.34 -31.89 10.23
C LEU A 195 -0.89 -31.74 8.82
N ALA A 196 -2.15 -31.34 8.67
CA ALA A 196 -2.78 -31.11 7.36
C ALA A 196 -2.05 -30.07 6.52
N PHE A 197 -1.53 -28.99 7.14
CA PHE A 197 -0.74 -27.97 6.46
C PHE A 197 0.61 -28.52 6.01
N GLY A 198 1.33 -29.23 6.89
CA GLY A 198 2.60 -29.87 6.57
C GLY A 198 2.48 -30.89 5.43
N SER A 199 1.49 -31.79 5.50
CA SER A 199 1.22 -32.78 4.46
C SER A 199 0.88 -32.12 3.12
N ARG A 200 0.14 -31.00 3.13
CA ARG A 200 -0.18 -30.27 1.90
C ARG A 200 1.06 -29.62 1.29
N CYS A 201 1.93 -29.04 2.10
CA CYS A 201 3.21 -28.47 1.64
C CYS A 201 4.06 -29.56 0.96
N GLU A 202 4.21 -30.73 1.60
CA GLU A 202 4.97 -31.87 1.09
C GLU A 202 4.44 -32.35 -0.27
N GLN A 203 3.12 -32.57 -0.38
CA GLN A 203 2.45 -32.98 -1.63
C GLN A 203 2.71 -32.03 -2.80
N MET A 204 2.89 -30.75 -2.52
CA MET A 204 3.01 -29.70 -3.54
C MET A 204 4.44 -29.18 -3.73
N GLY A 205 5.45 -29.80 -3.12
CA GLY A 205 6.83 -29.36 -3.21
C GLY A 205 7.12 -28.03 -2.53
N VAL A 206 6.22 -27.58 -1.66
CA VAL A 206 6.38 -26.37 -0.86
C VAL A 206 7.20 -26.69 0.38
N ARG A 207 8.25 -25.94 0.65
CA ARG A 207 9.14 -26.12 1.80
C ARG A 207 8.69 -25.21 2.95
N PRO A 208 8.07 -25.73 4.01
CA PRO A 208 7.67 -24.91 5.14
C PRO A 208 8.89 -24.40 5.91
N SER A 209 8.89 -23.11 6.23
CA SER A 209 9.85 -22.44 7.11
C SER A 209 9.09 -21.65 8.16
N ARG A 210 9.60 -21.62 9.38
CA ARG A 210 8.96 -20.92 10.49
C ARG A 210 9.96 -19.99 11.15
N GLY A 211 9.49 -18.80 11.51
CA GLY A 211 10.27 -17.85 12.27
C GLY A 211 10.62 -18.38 13.67
N THR A 212 11.66 -17.81 14.26
CA THR A 212 12.01 -18.08 15.67
C THR A 212 11.00 -17.43 16.59
N VAL A 213 10.68 -18.10 17.72
CA VAL A 213 9.72 -17.56 18.70
C VAL A 213 10.13 -16.17 19.15
N GLY A 214 9.30 -15.17 18.84
CA GLY A 214 9.44 -13.80 19.33
C GLY A 214 10.40 -12.91 18.55
N ASP A 215 10.79 -13.25 17.32
CA ASP A 215 11.53 -12.33 16.45
C ASP A 215 10.55 -11.51 15.59
N ALA A 216 10.42 -10.22 15.91
CA ALA A 216 9.57 -9.27 15.20
C ALA A 216 10.06 -9.00 13.75
N TYR A 217 11.25 -9.47 13.37
CA TYR A 217 11.79 -9.30 12.02
C TYR A 217 11.35 -10.41 11.06
N ASP A 218 10.94 -11.56 11.60
CA ASP A 218 10.64 -12.76 10.83
C ASP A 218 9.39 -12.59 9.94
N ASN A 219 8.50 -11.64 10.23
CA ASN A 219 7.28 -11.40 9.44
C ASN A 219 7.09 -9.93 9.00
N ALA A 220 8.15 -9.12 9.01
CA ALA A 220 8.10 -7.69 8.71
C ALA A 220 7.44 -7.35 7.35
N MET A 221 7.49 -8.30 6.38
CA MET A 221 6.87 -8.11 5.08
C MET A 221 5.33 -8.21 5.16
N ALA A 222 4.81 -9.23 5.82
CA ALA A 222 3.38 -9.38 6.03
C ALA A 222 2.83 -8.29 6.95
N GLU A 223 3.54 -7.95 8.03
CA GLU A 223 3.22 -6.79 8.88
C GLU A 223 3.15 -5.49 8.07
N SER A 224 4.09 -5.30 7.14
CA SER A 224 4.10 -4.13 6.25
C SER A 224 2.89 -4.11 5.30
N PHE A 225 2.43 -5.27 4.84
CA PHE A 225 1.21 -5.39 4.04
C PHE A 225 -0.01 -5.05 4.90
N PHE A 226 -0.15 -5.64 6.08
CA PHE A 226 -1.29 -5.40 6.96
C PHE A 226 -1.37 -3.95 7.42
N ALA A 227 -0.26 -3.36 7.84
CA ALA A 227 -0.24 -1.92 8.17
C ALA A 227 -0.60 -1.02 6.98
N THR A 228 -0.36 -1.49 5.75
CA THR A 228 -0.81 -0.81 4.54
C THR A 228 -2.33 -0.98 4.35
N LEU A 229 -2.83 -2.20 4.49
CA LEU A 229 -4.24 -2.52 4.41
C LEU A 229 -5.06 -1.73 5.45
N GLU A 230 -4.61 -1.72 6.70
CA GLU A 230 -5.20 -0.93 7.78
C GLU A 230 -5.28 0.54 7.40
N CYS A 231 -4.15 1.16 7.09
CA CYS A 231 -4.06 2.59 6.80
C CYS A 231 -4.85 3.00 5.54
N GLU A 232 -4.86 2.17 4.48
CA GLU A 232 -5.48 2.50 3.21
C GLU A 232 -6.95 2.07 3.11
N ARG A 233 -7.41 1.11 3.96
CA ARG A 233 -8.76 0.56 3.92
C ARG A 233 -9.45 0.51 5.27
N LEU A 234 -8.94 -0.26 6.24
CA LEU A 234 -9.68 -0.60 7.46
C LEU A 234 -9.93 0.62 8.33
N ASP A 235 -8.96 1.50 8.52
CA ASP A 235 -9.08 2.74 9.31
C ASP A 235 -10.04 3.77 8.68
N ARG A 236 -10.38 3.59 7.40
CA ARG A 236 -11.15 4.54 6.61
C ARG A 236 -12.55 4.05 6.29
N ARG A 237 -12.90 2.82 6.67
CA ARG A 237 -14.17 2.17 6.37
C ARG A 237 -14.70 1.40 7.57
N THR A 238 -16.01 1.34 7.67
CA THR A 238 -16.71 0.51 8.64
C THR A 238 -17.58 -0.47 7.88
N TYR A 239 -17.42 -1.76 8.15
CA TYR A 239 -18.18 -2.82 7.50
C TYR A 239 -19.33 -3.27 8.38
N ARG A 240 -20.56 -3.29 7.82
CA ARG A 240 -21.74 -3.81 8.53
C ARG A 240 -21.74 -5.32 8.52
N THR A 241 -21.34 -5.94 7.41
CA THR A 241 -21.36 -7.39 7.23
C THR A 241 -20.00 -7.91 6.78
N GLN A 242 -19.76 -9.19 7.04
CA GLN A 242 -18.57 -9.88 6.54
C GLN A 242 -18.57 -10.00 5.00
N ALA A 243 -19.74 -10.06 4.37
CA ALA A 243 -19.85 -10.08 2.90
C ALA A 243 -19.38 -8.75 2.28
N GLU A 244 -19.73 -7.62 2.89
CA GLU A 244 -19.26 -6.29 2.49
C GLU A 244 -17.72 -6.19 2.63
N ALA A 245 -17.19 -6.63 3.75
CA ALA A 245 -15.73 -6.66 3.97
C ALA A 245 -15.02 -7.55 2.95
N ARG A 246 -15.54 -8.76 2.67
CA ARG A 246 -14.98 -9.67 1.65
C ARG A 246 -14.91 -9.02 0.27
N LEU A 247 -15.97 -8.37 -0.17
CA LEU A 247 -16.01 -7.74 -1.48
C LEU A 247 -15.03 -6.56 -1.57
N ASP A 248 -14.92 -5.74 -0.52
CA ASP A 248 -13.99 -4.61 -0.51
C ASP A 248 -12.53 -5.06 -0.47
N LEU A 249 -12.20 -6.07 0.33
CA LEU A 249 -10.86 -6.65 0.39
C LEU A 249 -10.46 -7.35 -0.90
N PHE A 250 -11.38 -8.08 -1.54
CA PHE A 250 -11.16 -8.64 -2.87
C PHE A 250 -10.80 -7.55 -3.89
N ARG A 251 -11.61 -6.49 -3.95
CA ARG A 251 -11.36 -5.34 -4.85
C ARG A 251 -10.04 -4.63 -4.54
N TYR A 252 -9.69 -4.55 -3.25
CA TYR A 252 -8.43 -3.95 -2.85
C TYR A 252 -7.24 -4.80 -3.28
N ILE A 253 -7.24 -6.11 -3.03
CA ILE A 253 -6.11 -7.00 -3.34
C ILE A 253 -5.96 -7.15 -4.86
N GLU A 254 -7.03 -7.58 -5.56
CA GLU A 254 -6.95 -7.93 -6.98
C GLU A 254 -7.12 -6.73 -7.90
N GLY A 255 -7.96 -5.76 -7.52
CA GLY A 255 -8.25 -4.60 -8.37
C GLY A 255 -7.30 -3.42 -8.16
N TRP A 256 -6.64 -3.34 -7.01
CA TRP A 256 -5.79 -2.19 -6.68
C TRP A 256 -4.37 -2.57 -6.25
N TYR A 257 -4.20 -3.35 -5.18
CA TYR A 257 -2.89 -3.61 -4.58
C TYR A 257 -1.93 -4.30 -5.56
N ASN A 258 -2.32 -5.43 -6.12
CA ASN A 258 -1.49 -6.19 -7.04
C ASN A 258 -1.20 -5.44 -8.35
N PRO A 259 -2.21 -4.90 -9.07
CA PRO A 259 -1.98 -4.30 -10.38
C PRO A 259 -1.49 -2.85 -10.35
N HIS A 260 -1.83 -2.06 -9.33
CA HIS A 260 -1.66 -0.61 -9.38
C HIS A 260 -0.89 0.01 -8.23
N ARG A 261 -0.96 -0.58 -7.01
CA ARG A 261 -0.39 0.05 -5.85
C ARG A 261 1.14 0.13 -5.92
N ARG A 262 1.67 1.37 -5.88
CA ARG A 262 3.11 1.62 -5.94
C ARG A 262 3.83 1.32 -4.65
N HIS A 263 4.99 0.67 -4.77
CA HIS A 263 5.88 0.31 -3.66
C HIS A 263 7.23 0.99 -3.79
N SER A 264 7.67 1.69 -2.75
CA SER A 264 8.99 2.34 -2.74
C SER A 264 10.14 1.33 -2.86
N ALA A 265 9.99 0.15 -2.25
CA ALA A 265 10.97 -0.93 -2.34
C ALA A 265 11.09 -1.55 -3.75
N LEU A 266 10.09 -1.34 -4.61
CA LEU A 266 10.05 -1.81 -5.99
C LEU A 266 10.29 -0.64 -7.00
N GLY A 267 11.00 0.40 -6.60
CA GLY A 267 11.24 1.55 -7.47
C GLY A 267 9.95 2.29 -7.88
N GLN A 268 8.94 2.33 -7.03
CA GLN A 268 7.61 2.90 -7.30
C GLN A 268 6.80 2.10 -8.35
N GLN A 269 7.11 0.82 -8.58
CA GLN A 269 6.30 -0.06 -9.39
C GLN A 269 5.23 -0.75 -8.53
N SER A 270 4.14 -1.19 -9.17
CA SER A 270 3.19 -2.13 -8.57
C SER A 270 3.76 -3.55 -8.58
N PRO A 271 3.27 -4.46 -7.73
CA PRO A 271 3.74 -5.84 -7.71
C PRO A 271 3.72 -6.53 -9.08
N MET A 272 2.59 -6.48 -9.77
CA MET A 272 2.45 -7.10 -11.11
C MET A 272 3.33 -6.41 -12.16
N ASN A 273 3.44 -5.08 -12.12
CA ASN A 273 4.29 -4.39 -13.09
C ASN A 273 5.77 -4.67 -12.85
N TYR A 274 6.17 -4.81 -11.57
CA TYR A 274 7.55 -5.18 -11.22
C TYR A 274 7.91 -6.57 -11.76
N GLU A 275 7.06 -7.60 -11.55
CA GLU A 275 7.27 -8.93 -12.14
C GLU A 275 7.40 -8.86 -13.66
N ARG A 276 6.48 -8.14 -14.34
CA ARG A 276 6.49 -7.97 -15.80
C ARG A 276 7.77 -7.30 -16.33
N LEU A 277 8.32 -6.33 -15.60
CA LEU A 277 9.55 -5.65 -16.00
C LEU A 277 10.76 -6.56 -15.81
N MET A 278 10.82 -7.30 -14.71
CA MET A 278 11.93 -8.21 -14.43
C MET A 278 11.93 -9.43 -15.37
N SER A 279 10.76 -9.98 -15.72
CA SER A 279 10.67 -11.08 -16.70
C SER A 279 11.07 -10.69 -18.14
N LYS A 280 11.08 -9.39 -18.47
CA LYS A 280 11.57 -8.90 -19.76
C LYS A 280 13.08 -8.63 -19.78
N ALA A 281 13.67 -8.51 -18.61
CA ALA A 281 15.10 -8.22 -18.43
C ALA A 281 15.95 -9.49 -18.23
N ALA A 282 15.31 -10.62 -17.95
CA ALA A 282 15.90 -11.96 -17.88
C ALA A 282 15.82 -12.65 -19.24
#